data_6ad866970548c041628013ed84a836ec
#
_entry.id   6ad866970548c041628013ed84a836ec
#
_cell.length_a   1.000
_cell.length_b   1.000
_cell.length_c   1.000
_cell.angle_alpha   90.00
_cell.angle_beta   90.00
_cell.angle_gamma   90.00
#
_symmetry.space_group_name_H-M   'P 1'
#
loop_
_entity.id
_entity.type
_entity.pdbx_description
1 polymer ?
#
loop_
_entity_poly.entity_id
_entity_poly.type
_entity_poly.pdbx_seq_one_letter_code
_entity_poly.pdbx_strand_id
1 'polypeptide(L)'
;MTTPDAVIKFSLGLEQLSFELDGQHFQIDKGLRFIQSNSMRHGVLDELAIESMIYVIEELLESAQMKYAQPKTAVTSDGLFQRVLALFFPDQQQIDRVQLESAFNTFVERREYYVSKVADDDLSSLVYFIVLREMMHHWNVVEIQLEQF
;
A
#
# COMPACT_ATOMS: atom_id res chain seq x y z
N MET A 1 -3.67 11.63 -28.87
CA MET A 1 -4.44 10.67 -28.07
C MET A 1 -3.52 9.95 -27.10
N THR A 2 -3.79 10.11 -25.83
CA THR A 2 -2.99 9.43 -24.82
C THR A 2 -3.46 7.98 -24.69
N THR A 3 -2.53 7.05 -24.76
CA THR A 3 -2.84 5.66 -24.46
C THR A 3 -3.23 5.58 -22.97
N PRO A 4 -4.38 5.01 -22.63
CA PRO A 4 -4.73 4.86 -21.23
C PRO A 4 -3.68 4.00 -20.52
N ASP A 5 -3.33 4.40 -19.32
CA ASP A 5 -2.42 3.61 -18.50
C ASP A 5 -3.04 2.26 -18.20
N ALA A 6 -2.20 1.26 -18.00
CA ALA A 6 -2.67 -0.02 -17.55
C ALA A 6 -3.31 0.13 -16.16
N VAL A 7 -4.38 -0.61 -15.92
CA VAL A 7 -5.12 -0.53 -14.66
C VAL A 7 -4.92 -1.82 -13.88
N ILE A 8 -4.43 -1.69 -12.65
CA ILE A 8 -4.32 -2.80 -11.71
C ILE A 8 -5.52 -2.76 -10.77
N LYS A 9 -6.28 -3.83 -10.70
CA LYS A 9 -7.26 -4.02 -9.63
C LYS A 9 -6.57 -4.81 -8.53
N PHE A 10 -6.69 -4.36 -7.28
CA PHE A 10 -5.99 -5.04 -6.21
C PHE A 10 -6.82 -5.11 -4.94
N SER A 11 -6.47 -6.08 -4.10
CA SER A 11 -6.98 -6.21 -2.75
C SER A 11 -5.84 -6.70 -1.87
N LEU A 12 -5.56 -5.94 -0.81
CA LEU A 12 -4.49 -6.30 0.13
C LEU A 12 -5.15 -6.82 1.40
N GLY A 13 -5.15 -8.14 1.54
CA GLY A 13 -5.76 -8.81 2.68
C GLY A 13 -4.76 -9.12 3.77
N LEU A 14 -5.26 -9.58 4.90
CA LEU A 14 -4.42 -9.96 6.02
C LEU A 14 -3.58 -11.20 5.71
N GLU A 15 -4.13 -12.13 4.92
CA GLU A 15 -3.49 -13.40 4.64
C GLU A 15 -2.91 -13.52 3.22
N GLN A 16 -3.37 -12.67 2.30
CA GLN A 16 -2.92 -12.72 0.91
C GLN A 16 -3.09 -11.37 0.24
N LEU A 17 -2.30 -11.15 -0.81
CA LEU A 17 -2.39 -9.98 -1.67
C LEU A 17 -2.84 -10.46 -3.05
N SER A 18 -3.85 -9.80 -3.63
CA SER A 18 -4.43 -10.20 -4.91
C SER A 18 -4.36 -9.05 -5.91
N PHE A 19 -4.02 -9.36 -7.13
CA PHE A 19 -3.83 -8.38 -8.19
C PHE A 19 -4.38 -8.89 -9.51
N GLU A 20 -4.93 -7.98 -10.30
CA GLU A 20 -5.39 -8.28 -11.65
C GLU A 20 -4.90 -7.19 -12.59
N LEU A 21 -4.22 -7.58 -13.67
CA LEU A 21 -3.75 -6.69 -14.70
C LEU A 21 -3.97 -7.34 -16.07
N ASP A 22 -4.65 -6.62 -16.97
CA ASP A 22 -4.89 -7.10 -18.34
C ASP A 22 -5.55 -8.48 -18.38
N GLY A 23 -6.50 -8.73 -17.47
CA GLY A 23 -7.22 -9.98 -17.41
C GLY A 23 -6.46 -11.12 -16.75
N GLN A 24 -5.22 -10.90 -16.35
CA GLN A 24 -4.43 -11.90 -15.65
C GLN A 24 -4.46 -11.65 -14.16
N HIS A 25 -4.75 -12.72 -13.41
CA HIS A 25 -4.76 -12.68 -11.95
C HIS A 25 -3.48 -13.26 -11.41
N PHE A 26 -2.93 -12.64 -10.38
CA PHE A 26 -1.85 -13.25 -9.61
C PHE A 26 -2.06 -12.93 -8.14
N GLN A 27 -1.56 -13.81 -7.30
CA GLN A 27 -1.78 -13.77 -5.89
C GLN A 27 -0.49 -14.08 -5.15
N ILE A 28 -0.26 -13.32 -4.09
CA ILE A 28 0.86 -13.56 -3.18
C ILE A 28 0.24 -14.12 -1.91
N ASP A 29 0.64 -15.33 -1.49
CA ASP A 29 0.05 -16.04 -0.36
C ASP A 29 0.60 -15.58 0.99
N LYS A 30 1.08 -14.35 1.05
CA LYS A 30 1.53 -13.67 2.26
C LYS A 30 0.93 -12.28 2.24
N GLY A 31 0.17 -11.94 3.26
CA GLY A 31 -0.55 -10.68 3.32
C GLY A 31 0.01 -9.71 4.36
N LEU A 32 -0.84 -8.78 4.77
CA LEU A 32 -0.45 -7.73 5.71
C LEU A 32 0.02 -8.30 7.05
N ARG A 33 -0.59 -9.40 7.50
CA ARG A 33 -0.20 -10.03 8.77
C ARG A 33 1.22 -10.59 8.71
N PHE A 34 1.59 -11.20 7.58
CA PHE A 34 2.96 -11.67 7.38
C PHE A 34 3.95 -10.51 7.42
N ILE A 35 3.64 -9.41 6.73
CA ILE A 35 4.50 -8.23 6.68
C ILE A 35 4.70 -7.70 8.10
N GLN A 36 3.61 -7.53 8.83
CA GLN A 36 3.65 -6.99 10.19
C GLN A 36 4.45 -7.89 11.13
N SER A 37 4.17 -9.19 11.13
CA SER A 37 4.81 -10.13 12.06
C SER A 37 6.30 -10.32 11.78
N ASN A 38 6.73 -10.16 10.54
CA ASN A 38 8.15 -10.30 10.18
C ASN A 38 8.94 -8.99 10.32
N SER A 39 8.26 -7.90 10.63
CA SER A 39 8.90 -6.58 10.69
C SER A 39 8.87 -5.97 12.10
N MET A 40 7.82 -6.26 12.87
CA MET A 40 7.63 -5.68 14.20
C MET A 40 8.03 -6.69 15.27
N ARG A 41 9.32 -6.80 15.54
CA ARG A 41 9.86 -7.81 16.46
C ARG A 41 9.39 -7.65 17.90
N HIS A 42 9.10 -6.40 18.30
CA HIS A 42 8.70 -6.09 19.67
C HIS A 42 7.29 -5.49 19.76
N GLY A 43 6.49 -5.68 18.71
CA GLY A 43 5.14 -5.16 18.67
C GLY A 43 5.04 -3.65 18.55
N VAL A 44 6.14 -2.96 18.26
CA VAL A 44 6.19 -1.51 18.14
C VAL A 44 6.49 -1.12 16.69
N LEU A 45 5.72 -0.20 16.15
CA LEU A 45 5.96 0.34 14.82
C LEU A 45 6.94 1.51 14.92
N ASP A 46 8.21 1.20 15.07
CA ASP A 46 9.29 2.18 15.13
C ASP A 46 9.95 2.33 13.76
N GLU A 47 10.96 3.18 13.69
CA GLU A 47 11.66 3.43 12.44
C GLU A 47 12.28 2.16 11.86
N LEU A 48 12.87 1.34 12.71
CA LEU A 48 13.47 0.08 12.26
C LEU A 48 12.41 -0.88 11.71
N ALA A 49 11.22 -0.92 12.35
CA ALA A 49 10.12 -1.74 11.86
C ALA A 49 9.66 -1.29 10.47
N ILE A 50 9.59 0.02 10.24
CA ILE A 50 9.21 0.57 8.93
C ILE A 50 10.23 0.17 7.87
N GLU A 51 11.53 0.30 8.17
CA GLU A 51 12.59 -0.13 7.24
C GLU A 51 12.47 -1.62 6.92
N SER A 52 12.21 -2.44 7.94
CA SER A 52 12.05 -3.88 7.75
C SER A 52 10.80 -4.19 6.90
N MET A 53 9.72 -3.44 7.10
CA MET A 53 8.50 -3.61 6.30
C MET A 53 8.76 -3.31 4.83
N ILE A 54 9.47 -2.23 4.55
CA ILE A 54 9.81 -1.85 3.18
C ILE A 54 10.57 -3.00 2.53
N TYR A 55 11.55 -3.57 3.21
CA TYR A 55 12.34 -4.66 2.68
C TYR A 55 11.49 -5.90 2.41
N VAL A 56 10.64 -6.30 3.36
CA VAL A 56 9.76 -7.46 3.19
C VAL A 56 8.78 -7.24 2.04
N ILE A 57 8.20 -6.04 1.95
CA ILE A 57 7.25 -5.71 0.89
C ILE A 57 7.94 -5.75 -0.47
N GLU A 58 9.15 -5.19 -0.58
CA GLU A 58 9.92 -5.24 -1.83
C GLU A 58 10.08 -6.67 -2.33
N GLU A 59 10.45 -7.59 -1.46
CA GLU A 59 10.59 -8.99 -1.84
C GLU A 59 9.29 -9.59 -2.36
N LEU A 60 8.18 -9.28 -1.68
CA LEU A 60 6.88 -9.79 -2.10
C LEU A 60 6.47 -9.22 -3.46
N LEU A 61 6.65 -7.92 -3.67
CA LEU A 61 6.27 -7.27 -4.93
C LEU A 61 7.16 -7.72 -6.09
N GLU A 62 8.44 -7.96 -5.85
CA GLU A 62 9.34 -8.46 -6.88
C GLU A 62 8.93 -9.83 -7.38
N SER A 63 8.32 -10.66 -6.52
CA SER A 63 7.87 -11.99 -6.92
C SER A 63 6.81 -11.95 -8.01
N ALA A 64 6.09 -10.84 -8.17
CA ALA A 64 5.05 -10.68 -9.17
C ALA A 64 5.60 -10.31 -10.55
N GLN A 65 6.86 -9.90 -10.66
CA GLN A 65 7.53 -9.56 -11.92
C GLN A 65 6.77 -8.53 -12.76
N MET A 66 6.21 -7.52 -12.09
CA MET A 66 5.48 -6.45 -12.75
C MET A 66 6.42 -5.54 -13.54
N LYS A 67 6.03 -5.16 -14.76
CA LYS A 67 6.87 -4.30 -15.60
C LYS A 67 6.82 -2.86 -15.09
N TYR A 68 7.95 -2.34 -14.69
CA TYR A 68 8.06 -0.96 -14.20
C TYR A 68 7.85 0.07 -15.31
N ALA A 69 8.31 -0.22 -16.53
CA ALA A 69 8.35 0.78 -17.61
C ALA A 69 6.98 1.36 -17.96
N GLN A 70 5.92 0.58 -17.76
CA GLN A 70 4.57 1.02 -18.10
C GLN A 70 3.91 1.69 -16.90
N PRO A 71 3.53 2.99 -17.01
CA PRO A 71 2.79 3.64 -15.92
C PRO A 71 1.43 2.96 -15.72
N LYS A 72 1.01 2.87 -14.46
CA LYS A 72 -0.23 2.17 -14.09
C LYS A 72 -1.07 3.00 -13.14
N THR A 73 -2.38 2.88 -13.29
CA THR A 73 -3.34 3.35 -12.30
C THR A 73 -3.83 2.12 -11.54
N ALA A 74 -3.96 2.22 -10.23
CA ALA A 74 -4.47 1.12 -9.42
C ALA A 74 -5.82 1.48 -8.83
N VAL A 75 -6.71 0.48 -8.72
CA VAL A 75 -8.04 0.67 -8.15
C VAL A 75 -8.30 -0.42 -7.12
N THR A 76 -9.01 -0.06 -6.06
CA THR A 76 -9.38 -1.01 -5.03
C THR A 76 -10.67 -0.61 -4.35
N SER A 77 -11.40 -1.59 -3.83
CA SER A 77 -12.57 -1.37 -2.97
C SER A 77 -12.28 -1.74 -1.51
N ASP A 78 -11.03 -1.90 -1.15
CA ASP A 78 -10.65 -2.31 0.21
C ASP A 78 -11.11 -1.29 1.26
N GLY A 79 -11.67 -1.79 2.37
CA GLY A 79 -12.01 -0.96 3.51
C GLY A 79 -10.78 -0.31 4.14
N LEU A 80 -9.63 -0.99 4.12
CA LEU A 80 -8.39 -0.42 4.64
C LEU A 80 -7.92 0.78 3.82
N PHE A 81 -8.17 0.79 2.50
CA PHE A 81 -7.86 1.96 1.69
C PHE A 81 -8.72 3.16 2.13
N GLN A 82 -10.00 2.92 2.44
CA GLN A 82 -10.86 3.99 2.94
C GLN A 82 -10.33 4.55 4.26
N ARG A 83 -9.80 3.71 5.14
CA ARG A 83 -9.19 4.15 6.41
C ARG A 83 -7.93 4.96 6.16
N VAL A 84 -7.10 4.53 5.21
CA VAL A 84 -5.89 5.29 4.82
C VAL A 84 -6.29 6.67 4.29
N LEU A 85 -7.30 6.73 3.43
CA LEU A 85 -7.78 8.01 2.93
C LEU A 85 -8.27 8.91 4.07
N ALA A 86 -9.06 8.37 5.00
CA ALA A 86 -9.55 9.15 6.13
C ALA A 86 -8.42 9.67 7.02
N LEU A 87 -7.37 8.90 7.18
CA LEU A 87 -6.25 9.24 8.06
C LEU A 87 -5.28 10.24 7.44
N PHE A 88 -4.98 10.10 6.14
CA PHE A 88 -3.93 10.89 5.47
C PHE A 88 -4.47 11.83 4.39
N PHE A 89 -5.62 11.54 3.81
CA PHE A 89 -6.15 12.27 2.65
C PHE A 89 -7.66 12.52 2.82
N PRO A 90 -8.08 13.25 3.87
CA PRO A 90 -9.51 13.44 4.10
C PRO A 90 -10.19 14.10 2.90
N ASP A 91 -11.41 13.65 2.60
CA ASP A 91 -12.24 14.14 1.51
C ASP A 91 -11.73 13.83 0.11
N GLN A 92 -10.74 12.93 -0.01
CA GLN A 92 -10.26 12.47 -1.32
C GLN A 92 -10.64 11.01 -1.55
N GLN A 93 -10.85 10.65 -2.81
CA GLN A 93 -11.14 9.28 -3.22
C GLN A 93 -10.07 8.73 -4.15
N GLN A 94 -9.09 9.55 -4.48
CA GLN A 94 -7.94 9.16 -5.29
C GLN A 94 -6.72 9.93 -4.82
N ILE A 95 -5.57 9.32 -4.97
CA ILE A 95 -4.30 9.93 -4.57
C ILE A 95 -3.26 9.66 -5.67
N ASP A 96 -2.38 10.62 -5.89
CA ASP A 96 -1.29 10.45 -6.82
C ASP A 96 0.02 10.17 -6.07
N ARG A 97 1.06 9.90 -6.84
CA ARG A 97 2.38 9.56 -6.30
C ARG A 97 2.96 10.67 -5.43
N VAL A 98 2.79 11.92 -5.86
CA VAL A 98 3.36 13.07 -5.14
C VAL A 98 2.67 13.22 -3.78
N GLN A 99 1.34 13.11 -3.76
CA GLN A 99 0.57 13.19 -2.51
C GLN A 99 0.96 12.07 -1.55
N LEU A 100 1.08 10.85 -2.07
CA LEU A 100 1.42 9.70 -1.22
C LEU A 100 2.81 9.84 -0.63
N GLU A 101 3.80 10.25 -1.43
CA GLU A 101 5.17 10.42 -0.94
C GLU A 101 5.26 11.50 0.13
N SER A 102 4.56 12.61 -0.07
CA SER A 102 4.50 13.68 0.92
C SER A 102 3.88 13.19 2.23
N ALA A 103 2.77 12.45 2.13
CA ALA A 103 2.10 11.89 3.31
C ALA A 103 2.98 10.85 4.01
N PHE A 104 3.72 10.05 3.25
CA PHE A 104 4.62 9.06 3.82
C PHE A 104 5.74 9.72 4.62
N ASN A 105 6.33 10.79 4.08
CA ASN A 105 7.37 11.53 4.81
C ASN A 105 6.83 12.12 6.10
N THR A 106 5.62 12.68 6.07
CA THR A 106 4.96 13.19 7.27
C THR A 106 4.71 12.08 8.28
N PHE A 107 4.27 10.91 7.79
CA PHE A 107 4.05 9.74 8.65
C PHE A 107 5.32 9.32 9.36
N VAL A 108 6.44 9.23 8.66
CA VAL A 108 7.72 8.84 9.27
C VAL A 108 8.14 9.84 10.34
N GLU A 109 8.00 11.14 10.07
CA GLU A 109 8.36 12.20 11.02
C GLU A 109 7.45 12.24 12.23
N ARG A 110 6.17 11.92 12.06
CA ARG A 110 5.16 11.99 13.12
C ARG A 110 4.58 10.61 13.44
N ARG A 111 5.41 9.62 13.38
CA ARG A 111 5.01 8.21 13.54
C ARG A 111 4.17 7.97 14.79
N GLU A 112 4.60 8.49 15.93
CA GLU A 112 3.89 8.28 17.19
C GLU A 112 2.47 8.84 17.16
N TYR A 113 2.30 9.97 16.50
CA TYR A 113 0.98 10.58 16.35
C TYR A 113 0.05 9.65 15.56
N TYR A 114 0.52 9.13 14.42
CA TYR A 114 -0.32 8.27 13.58
C TYR A 114 -0.59 6.92 14.23
N VAL A 115 0.40 6.36 14.91
CA VAL A 115 0.20 5.11 15.65
C VAL A 115 -0.85 5.29 16.74
N SER A 116 -0.88 6.46 17.39
CA SER A 116 -1.87 6.73 18.43
C SER A 116 -3.29 6.92 17.88
N LYS A 117 -3.43 7.20 16.58
CA LYS A 117 -4.74 7.40 15.94
C LYS A 117 -5.42 6.11 15.52
N VAL A 118 -4.68 5.01 15.49
CA VAL A 118 -5.23 3.70 15.15
C VAL A 118 -5.23 2.84 16.41
N ALA A 119 -6.23 1.96 16.52
CA ALA A 119 -6.28 1.01 17.64
C ALA A 119 -5.14 -0.02 17.46
N ASP A 120 -4.69 -0.62 18.57
CA ASP A 120 -3.59 -1.59 18.54
C ASP A 120 -3.84 -2.72 17.56
N ASP A 121 -5.09 -3.13 17.39
CA ASP A 121 -5.47 -4.18 16.47
C ASP A 121 -5.67 -3.68 15.04
N ASP A 122 -5.48 -2.39 14.77
CA ASP A 122 -5.70 -1.79 13.46
C ASP A 122 -4.42 -1.21 12.84
N LEU A 123 -3.26 -1.64 13.31
CA LEU A 123 -1.98 -1.25 12.70
C LEU A 123 -1.90 -1.69 11.24
N SER A 124 -2.75 -2.64 10.84
CA SER A 124 -2.83 -3.07 9.43
C SER A 124 -3.12 -1.92 8.47
N SER A 125 -3.80 -0.86 8.94
CA SER A 125 -4.03 0.33 8.11
C SER A 125 -2.71 1.01 7.75
N LEU A 126 -1.79 1.08 8.70
CA LEU A 126 -0.48 1.69 8.47
C LEU A 126 0.41 0.78 7.61
N VAL A 127 0.35 -0.54 7.83
CA VAL A 127 1.05 -1.50 6.97
C VAL A 127 0.53 -1.39 5.54
N TYR A 128 -0.79 -1.31 5.37
CA TYR A 128 -1.44 -1.12 4.08
C TYR A 128 -0.89 0.13 3.37
N PHE A 129 -0.79 1.23 4.09
CA PHE A 129 -0.27 2.48 3.57
C PHE A 129 1.16 2.31 3.04
N ILE A 130 2.00 1.61 3.78
CA ILE A 130 3.39 1.36 3.35
C ILE A 130 3.42 0.51 2.07
N VAL A 131 2.55 -0.50 1.97
CA VAL A 131 2.45 -1.32 0.75
C VAL A 131 2.09 -0.45 -0.45
N LEU A 132 1.14 0.48 -0.30
CA LEU A 132 0.76 1.38 -1.40
C LEU A 132 1.96 2.19 -1.89
N ARG A 133 2.74 2.71 -0.97
CA ARG A 133 3.93 3.48 -1.34
C ARG A 133 4.91 2.63 -2.13
N GLU A 134 5.13 1.39 -1.71
CA GLU A 134 6.06 0.50 -2.40
C GLU A 134 5.53 0.07 -3.78
N MET A 135 4.22 -0.12 -3.92
CA MET A 135 3.63 -0.38 -5.24
C MET A 135 3.92 0.77 -6.20
N MET A 136 3.79 2.01 -5.73
CA MET A 136 4.10 3.17 -6.56
C MET A 136 5.56 3.22 -6.95
N HIS A 137 6.47 2.85 -6.05
CA HIS A 137 7.90 2.86 -6.32
C HIS A 137 8.36 1.73 -7.23
N HIS A 138 7.83 0.51 -7.00
CA HIS A 138 8.36 -0.68 -7.69
C HIS A 138 7.58 -1.05 -8.93
N TRP A 139 6.31 -0.68 -9.02
CA TRP A 139 5.45 -1.05 -10.15
C TRP A 139 5.06 0.16 -11.00
N ASN A 140 5.62 1.31 -10.73
CA ASN A 140 5.30 2.55 -11.45
C ASN A 140 3.80 2.85 -11.42
N VAL A 141 3.18 2.67 -10.26
CA VAL A 141 1.80 3.07 -10.05
C VAL A 141 1.78 4.58 -9.81
N VAL A 142 1.06 5.32 -10.65
CA VAL A 142 1.07 6.79 -10.60
C VAL A 142 -0.14 7.36 -9.87
N GLU A 143 -1.21 6.58 -9.75
CA GLU A 143 -2.43 7.01 -9.08
C GLU A 143 -3.15 5.79 -8.52
N ILE A 144 -3.79 5.96 -7.36
CA ILE A 144 -4.62 4.93 -6.74
C ILE A 144 -6.00 5.51 -6.50
N GLN A 145 -7.05 4.80 -6.90
CA GLN A 145 -8.43 5.23 -6.81
C GLN A 145 -9.26 4.25 -6.00
N LEU A 146 -10.19 4.79 -5.23
CA LEU A 146 -11.20 3.98 -4.58
C LEU A 146 -12.24 3.61 -5.63
N GLU A 147 -12.46 2.30 -5.81
CA GLU A 147 -13.49 1.80 -6.70
C GLU A 147 -14.83 1.90 -5.99
N GLN A 148 -15.79 2.59 -6.62
CA GLN A 148 -17.13 2.76 -6.07
C GLN A 148 -18.12 1.93 -6.86
N PHE A 149 -19.03 1.33 -6.13
CA PHE A 149 -20.11 0.54 -6.69
C PHE A 149 -21.43 1.27 -6.49
#